data_e83f2a6d8e8617aa39967c3a782af458
#
_entry.id   e83f2a6d8e8617aa39967c3a782af458
#
_cell.length_a   1.000
_cell.length_b   1.000
_cell.length_c   1.000
_cell.angle_alpha   90.00
_cell.angle_beta   90.00
_cell.angle_gamma   90.00
#
_symmetry.space_group_name_H-M   'P 1'
#
loop_
_entity.id
_entity.type
_entity.pdbx_description
1 polymer ?
#
loop_
_entity_poly.entity_id
_entity_poly.type
_entity_poly.pdbx_seq_one_letter_code
_entity_poly.pdbx_strand_id
1 'polypeptide(L)' 'MNTSDQFIADKAKLELSYPAQRKVANALLMMVANETMLFHFVHKGGVEAMFKLVRESK' A
#
# COMPACT_ATOMS: atom_id res chain seq x y z
N MET A 1 -16.29 -3.18 4.30
CA MET A 1 -15.15 -2.29 4.07
C MET A 1 -13.86 -2.99 4.51
N ASN A 2 -12.83 -2.91 3.71
CA ASN A 2 -11.57 -3.58 4.02
C ASN A 2 -10.67 -2.68 4.85
N THR A 3 -10.44 -3.08 6.10
CA THR A 3 -9.62 -2.29 7.03
C THR A 3 -8.15 -2.25 6.63
N SER A 4 -7.65 -3.28 5.95
CA SER A 4 -6.27 -3.31 5.49
C SER A 4 -6.03 -2.27 4.40
N ASP A 5 -6.98 -2.12 3.47
CA ASP A 5 -6.92 -1.08 2.44
C ASP A 5 -6.84 0.30 3.08
N GLN A 6 -7.72 0.55 4.05
CA GLN A 6 -7.78 1.85 4.69
C GLN A 6 -6.48 2.14 5.45
N PHE A 7 -5.93 1.14 6.12
CA PHE A 7 -4.67 1.28 6.83
C PHE A 7 -3.54 1.71 5.89
N ILE A 8 -3.42 1.03 4.75
CA ILE A 8 -2.36 1.33 3.78
C ILE A 8 -2.56 2.72 3.17
N ALA A 9 -3.79 3.07 2.84
CA ALA A 9 -4.11 4.37 2.25
C ALA A 9 -3.77 5.50 3.22
N ASP A 10 -4.15 5.36 4.49
CA ASP A 10 -3.86 6.37 5.49
C ASP A 10 -2.37 6.53 5.73
N LYS A 11 -1.65 5.41 5.79
CA LYS A 11 -0.21 5.43 5.97
C LYS A 11 0.47 6.13 4.79
N ALA A 12 0.01 5.87 3.58
CA ALA A 12 0.55 6.50 2.38
C ALA A 12 0.36 8.02 2.41
N LYS A 13 -0.79 8.49 2.87
CA LYS A 13 -1.05 9.93 2.97
C LYS A 13 -0.08 10.62 3.92
N LEU A 14 0.32 9.92 4.98
CA LEU A 14 1.23 10.49 5.98
C LEU A 14 2.69 10.45 5.54
N GLU A 15 3.09 9.44 4.77
CA GLU A 15 4.50 9.18 4.51
C GLU A 15 4.95 9.43 3.08
N LEU A 16 4.03 9.52 2.13
CA LEU A 16 4.38 9.59 0.71
C LEU A 16 3.90 10.86 0.03
N SER A 17 4.64 11.28 -0.99
CA SER A 17 4.22 12.37 -1.85
C SER A 17 3.00 11.93 -2.67
N TYR A 18 2.29 12.90 -3.26
CA TYR A 18 1.09 12.59 -4.03
C TYR A 18 1.35 11.61 -5.18
N PRO A 19 2.39 11.77 -6.02
CA PRO A 19 2.67 10.79 -7.07
C PRO A 19 2.94 9.39 -6.53
N ALA A 20 3.64 9.31 -5.39
CA ALA A 20 3.92 8.02 -4.76
C ALA A 20 2.64 7.39 -4.22
N GLN A 21 1.73 8.18 -3.66
CA GLN A 21 0.44 7.69 -3.19
C GLN A 21 -0.36 7.06 -4.33
N ARG A 22 -0.30 7.65 -5.52
CA ARG A 22 -0.99 7.09 -6.68
C ARG A 22 -0.42 5.74 -7.09
N LYS A 23 0.90 5.58 -7.02
CA LYS A 23 1.53 4.29 -7.32
C LYS A 23 1.09 3.22 -6.33
N VAL A 24 0.99 3.57 -5.05
CA VAL A 24 0.50 2.65 -4.03
C VAL A 24 -0.96 2.29 -4.29
N ALA A 25 -1.78 3.28 -4.64
CA ALA A 25 -3.19 3.02 -4.93
C ALA A 25 -3.35 2.06 -6.12
N ASN A 26 -2.55 2.22 -7.16
CA ASN A 26 -2.59 1.33 -8.31
C ASN A 26 -2.20 -0.10 -7.92
N ALA A 27 -1.18 -0.25 -7.08
CA ALA A 27 -0.78 -1.57 -6.60
C ALA A 27 -1.88 -2.21 -5.76
N LEU A 28 -2.56 -1.43 -4.93
CA LEU A 28 -3.66 -1.92 -4.09
C LEU A 28 -4.83 -2.42 -4.94
N LEU A 29 -5.10 -1.78 -6.06
CA LEU A 29 -6.18 -2.23 -6.94
C LEU A 29 -5.97 -3.66 -7.41
N MET A 30 -4.72 -4.09 -7.56
CA MET A 30 -4.42 -5.45 -7.96
C MET A 30 -4.56 -6.45 -6.83
N MET A 31 -4.45 -6.01 -5.59
CA MET A 31 -4.49 -6.88 -4.41
C MET A 31 -5.84 -6.90 -3.70
N VAL A 32 -6.66 -5.87 -3.92
CA VAL A 32 -7.88 -5.68 -3.15
C VAL A 32 -8.90 -6.81 -3.36
N ALA A 33 -8.84 -7.51 -4.48
CA ALA A 33 -9.74 -8.63 -4.76
C ALA A 33 -9.44 -9.84 -3.89
N ASN A 34 -8.29 -9.88 -3.23
CA ASN A 34 -7.92 -11.00 -2.36
C ASN A 34 -7.53 -10.47 -0.98
N GLU A 35 -8.51 -10.45 -0.08
CA GLU A 35 -8.32 -9.94 1.27
C GLU A 35 -7.28 -10.73 2.07
N THR A 36 -7.23 -12.03 1.86
CA THR A 36 -6.26 -12.88 2.56
C THR A 36 -4.84 -12.49 2.18
N MET A 37 -4.60 -12.29 0.89
CA MET A 37 -3.29 -11.88 0.40
C MET A 37 -2.92 -10.50 0.95
N LEU A 38 -3.86 -9.57 0.94
CA LEU A 38 -3.64 -8.22 1.45
C LEU A 38 -3.32 -8.25 2.95
N PHE A 39 -4.03 -9.05 3.70
CA PHE A 39 -3.80 -9.23 5.13
C PHE A 39 -2.38 -9.74 5.39
N HIS A 40 -1.96 -10.77 4.67
CA HIS A 40 -0.61 -11.31 4.79
C HIS A 40 0.45 -10.29 4.40
N PHE A 41 0.18 -9.53 3.36
CA PHE A 41 1.08 -8.48 2.89
C PHE A 41 1.36 -7.47 4.00
N VAL A 42 0.31 -7.01 4.67
CA VAL A 42 0.43 -6.06 5.77
C VAL A 42 1.22 -6.66 6.94
N HIS A 43 0.89 -7.89 7.32
CA HIS A 43 1.51 -8.53 8.48
C HIS A 43 2.98 -8.90 8.28
N LYS A 44 3.39 -9.12 7.04
CA LYS A 44 4.78 -9.47 6.75
C LYS A 44 5.67 -8.26 6.45
N GLY A 45 5.15 -7.06 6.69
CA GLY A 45 5.93 -5.86 6.46
C GLY A 45 6.04 -5.47 5.00
N GLY A 46 5.18 -6.02 4.14
CA GLY A 46 5.19 -5.71 2.72
C GLY A 46 4.88 -4.25 2.43
N VAL A 47 4.09 -3.61 3.29
CA VAL A 47 3.76 -2.20 3.14
C VAL A 47 5.02 -1.34 3.20
N GLU A 48 5.88 -1.60 4.18
CA GLU A 48 7.13 -0.86 4.31
C GLU A 48 8.03 -1.06 3.10
N ALA A 49 8.15 -2.30 2.64
CA ALA A 49 8.95 -2.62 1.46
C ALA A 49 8.40 -1.92 0.21
N MET A 50 7.09 -1.93 0.04
CA MET A 50 6.44 -1.25 -1.08
C MET A 50 6.67 0.25 -1.04
N PHE A 51 6.52 0.86 0.14
CA PHE A 51 6.73 2.29 0.31
C PHE A 51 8.18 2.67 -0.02
N LYS A 52 9.12 1.85 0.40
CA LYS A 52 10.52 2.08 0.09
C LYS A 52 10.77 2.07 -1.42
N LEU A 53 10.24 1.08 -2.12
CA LEU A 53 10.38 0.96 -3.57
C LEU A 53 9.76 2.16 -4.28
N VAL A 54 8.59 2.59 -3.84
CA VAL A 54 7.89 3.72 -4.44
C VAL A 54 8.67 5.02 -4.22
N ARG A 55 9.25 5.20 -3.03
CA ARG A 55 10.06 6.39 -2.75
C ARG A 55 11.33 6.44 -3.58
N GLU A 56 11.93 5.30 -3.87
CA GLU A 56 13.14 5.20 -4.67
C GLU A 56 12.84 5.30 -6.17
N SER A 57 11.62 5.03 -6.58
CA SER A 57 11.19 5.11 -7.97
C SER A 57 10.78 6.54 -8.31
N LYS A 58 11.48 7.14 -9.22
CA LYS A 58 11.17 8.50 -9.66
C LYS A 58 10.52 8.53 -11.02
#